data_98d1e363da7a58a5efc57e48515b0bbb
#
_entry.id   98d1e363da7a58a5efc57e48515b0bbb
#
_cell.length_a   1.000
_cell.length_b   1.000
_cell.length_c   1.000
_cell.angle_alpha   90.00
_cell.angle_beta   90.00
_cell.angle_gamma   90.00
#
_symmetry.space_group_name_H-M   'P 1'
#
loop_
_entity.id
_entity.type
_entity.pdbx_description
1 polymer ?
#
loop_
_entity_poly.entity_id
_entity_poly.type
_entity_poly.pdbx_seq_one_letter_code
_entity_poly.pdbx_strand_id
1 'polypeptide(L)'
;MSKRKITDPYNEKFEPFNNYGTPIPGMSWHKITYNQKTGEGTYILKMDPGAKSRYHEHTNFEEFIILDGELIDYDNNVFKKGDIVTYEPGSKHSSYTKKGCLILTFMRGINKPSEIK
;
A
#
# COMPACT_ATOMS: atom_id res chain seq x y z
N MET A 1 -14.63 -9.99 -27.97
CA MET A 1 -13.43 -9.51 -27.31
C MET A 1 -13.64 -9.45 -25.80
N SER A 2 -12.69 -9.90 -25.03
CA SER A 2 -12.78 -9.88 -23.57
C SER A 2 -12.50 -8.47 -23.03
N LYS A 3 -13.25 -8.08 -21.99
CA LYS A 3 -12.97 -6.86 -21.22
C LYS A 3 -12.17 -7.17 -19.95
N ARG A 4 -11.55 -8.33 -19.89
CA ARG A 4 -10.77 -8.79 -18.74
C ARG A 4 -9.33 -8.35 -18.87
N LYS A 5 -8.72 -8.02 -17.71
CA LYS A 5 -7.29 -7.79 -17.58
C LYS A 5 -6.76 -8.76 -16.54
N ILE A 6 -5.62 -9.37 -16.82
CA ILE A 6 -4.93 -10.26 -15.88
C ILE A 6 -3.67 -9.54 -15.42
N THR A 7 -3.52 -9.38 -14.11
CA THR A 7 -2.35 -8.75 -13.50
C THR A 7 -1.53 -9.79 -12.77
N ASP A 8 -0.25 -9.91 -13.11
CA ASP A 8 0.69 -10.77 -12.41
C ASP A 8 1.53 -9.90 -11.47
N PRO A 9 1.24 -9.93 -10.15
CA PRO A 9 1.89 -8.99 -9.23
C PRO A 9 3.40 -9.17 -9.13
N TYR A 10 3.94 -10.31 -9.53
CA TYR A 10 5.37 -10.58 -9.45
C TYR A 10 6.15 -10.12 -10.68
N ASN A 11 5.47 -9.80 -11.78
CA ASN A 11 6.10 -9.48 -13.05
C ASN A 11 5.63 -8.16 -13.66
N GLU A 12 4.82 -7.38 -12.96
CA GLU A 12 4.40 -6.08 -13.47
C GLU A 12 5.52 -5.05 -13.39
N LYS A 13 5.41 -4.00 -14.20
CA LYS A 13 6.30 -2.86 -14.13
C LYS A 13 5.84 -1.94 -13.01
N PHE A 14 6.77 -1.57 -12.12
CA PHE A 14 6.49 -0.69 -10.98
C PHE A 14 7.06 0.69 -11.23
N GLU A 15 6.30 1.71 -10.85
CA GLU A 15 6.69 3.12 -10.88
C GLU A 15 6.96 3.60 -9.46
N PRO A 16 7.73 4.68 -9.25
CA PRO A 16 7.91 5.23 -7.92
C PRO A 16 6.58 5.57 -7.26
N PHE A 17 6.45 5.24 -5.97
CA PHE A 17 5.21 5.50 -5.23
C PHE A 17 5.12 6.98 -4.86
N ASN A 18 4.26 7.71 -5.54
CA ASN A 18 4.11 9.17 -5.41
C ASN A 18 2.70 9.59 -4.96
N ASN A 19 2.02 8.74 -4.21
CA ASN A 19 0.62 8.99 -3.84
C ASN A 19 0.44 10.29 -3.02
N TYR A 20 1.48 10.75 -2.36
CA TYR A 20 1.46 11.97 -1.56
C TYR A 20 2.29 13.10 -2.20
N GLY A 21 2.58 13.00 -3.49
CA GLY A 21 3.36 13.97 -4.25
C GLY A 21 4.79 13.49 -4.47
N THR A 22 5.69 13.76 -3.55
CA THR A 22 7.09 13.32 -3.65
C THR A 22 7.19 11.81 -3.48
N PRO A 23 7.92 11.11 -4.35
CA PRO A 23 8.12 9.67 -4.19
C PRO A 23 8.78 9.33 -2.86
N ILE A 24 8.34 8.23 -2.25
CA ILE A 24 8.91 7.72 -1.00
C ILE A 24 10.02 6.74 -1.35
N PRO A 25 11.24 6.94 -0.80
CA PRO A 25 12.36 6.02 -1.10
C PRO A 25 12.02 4.56 -0.77
N GLY A 26 12.37 3.67 -1.69
CA GLY A 26 12.17 2.24 -1.51
C GLY A 26 10.74 1.75 -1.73
N MET A 27 9.83 2.63 -2.10
CA MET A 27 8.45 2.26 -2.37
C MET A 27 8.12 2.47 -3.84
N SER A 28 7.45 1.49 -4.42
CA SER A 28 7.00 1.54 -5.82
C SER A 28 5.64 0.86 -5.93
N TRP A 29 4.90 1.18 -6.97
CA TRP A 29 3.56 0.62 -7.16
C TRP A 29 3.23 0.36 -8.61
N HIS A 30 2.25 -0.51 -8.79
CA HIS A 30 1.58 -0.75 -10.05
C HIS A 30 0.09 -0.53 -9.85
N LYS A 31 -0.45 0.52 -10.45
CA LYS A 31 -1.87 0.84 -10.32
C LYS A 31 -2.69 -0.06 -11.26
N ILE A 32 -3.60 -0.84 -10.69
CA ILE A 32 -4.50 -1.69 -11.48
C ILE A 32 -5.73 -0.87 -11.88
N THR A 33 -6.47 -0.40 -10.90
CA THR A 33 -7.66 0.44 -11.12
C THR A 33 -7.62 1.73 -10.29
N TYR A 34 -6.53 1.94 -9.54
CA TYR A 34 -6.46 3.05 -8.60
C TYR A 34 -6.47 4.41 -9.30
N ASN A 35 -7.33 5.30 -8.81
CA ASN A 35 -7.44 6.68 -9.27
C ASN A 35 -6.90 7.60 -8.17
N GLN A 36 -5.78 8.27 -8.44
CA GLN A 36 -5.14 9.15 -7.45
C GLN A 36 -5.99 10.36 -7.07
N LYS A 37 -6.92 10.77 -7.93
CA LYS A 37 -7.80 11.91 -7.64
C LYS A 37 -8.87 11.57 -6.62
N THR A 38 -9.43 10.37 -6.70
CA THR A 38 -10.52 9.93 -5.81
C THR A 38 -10.02 9.08 -4.65
N GLY A 39 -8.83 8.47 -4.79
CA GLY A 39 -8.31 7.53 -3.82
C GLY A 39 -9.00 6.17 -3.85
N GLU A 40 -9.73 5.88 -4.92
CA GLU A 40 -10.46 4.62 -5.06
C GLU A 40 -9.78 3.69 -6.05
N GLY A 41 -9.82 2.40 -5.76
CA GLY A 41 -9.33 1.36 -6.65
C GLY A 41 -8.27 0.49 -6.02
N THR A 42 -7.60 -0.26 -6.85
CA THR A 42 -6.69 -1.32 -6.44
C THR A 42 -5.30 -1.07 -7.01
N TYR A 43 -4.28 -1.30 -6.18
CA TYR A 43 -2.89 -1.24 -6.63
C TYR A 43 -2.05 -2.27 -5.90
N ILE A 44 -0.91 -2.59 -6.50
CA ILE A 44 0.10 -3.42 -5.89
C ILE A 44 1.22 -2.52 -5.42
N LEU A 45 1.60 -2.65 -4.15
CA LEU A 45 2.68 -1.88 -3.54
C LEU A 45 3.87 -2.80 -3.30
N LYS A 46 5.05 -2.34 -3.70
CA LYS A 46 6.30 -3.02 -3.41
C LYS A 46 7.12 -2.13 -2.49
N MET A 47 7.61 -2.72 -1.41
CA MET A 47 8.52 -2.03 -0.50
C MET A 47 9.84 -2.78 -0.46
N ASP A 48 10.94 -2.06 -0.75
CA ASP A 48 12.27 -2.63 -0.67
C ASP A 48 12.69 -2.81 0.79
N PRO A 49 13.65 -3.70 1.09
CA PRO A 49 14.14 -3.84 2.46
C PRO A 49 14.55 -2.50 3.06
N GLY A 50 14.03 -2.21 4.24
CA GLY A 50 14.30 -0.95 4.95
C GLY A 50 13.35 0.19 4.61
N ALA A 51 12.45 0.03 3.65
CA ALA A 51 11.51 1.08 3.29
C ALA A 51 10.52 1.35 4.42
N LYS A 52 10.14 2.61 4.54
CA LYS A 52 9.20 3.08 5.56
C LYS A 52 8.14 3.95 4.90
N SER A 53 6.87 3.68 5.21
CA SER A 53 5.77 4.49 4.70
C SER A 53 5.67 5.81 5.47
N ARG A 54 5.01 6.78 4.85
CA ARG A 54 4.71 8.05 5.52
C ARG A 54 3.53 7.87 6.46
N TYR A 55 3.58 8.50 7.63
CA TYR A 55 2.46 8.53 8.57
C TYR A 55 1.25 9.18 7.88
N HIS A 56 0.10 8.53 7.93
CA HIS A 56 -1.09 8.98 7.22
C HIS A 56 -2.37 8.54 7.92
N GLU A 57 -3.46 9.21 7.56
CA GLU A 57 -4.81 8.91 8.04
C GLU A 57 -5.63 8.32 6.91
N HIS A 58 -6.39 7.26 7.22
CA HIS A 58 -7.34 6.66 6.30
C HIS A 58 -8.67 7.42 6.35
N THR A 59 -9.10 7.99 5.23
CA THR A 59 -10.39 8.68 5.17
C THR A 59 -11.54 7.72 4.93
N ASN A 60 -11.25 6.50 4.49
CA ASN A 60 -12.20 5.43 4.27
C ASN A 60 -11.52 4.11 4.59
N PHE A 61 -12.22 3.00 4.43
CA PHE A 61 -11.62 1.69 4.61
C PHE A 61 -10.46 1.47 3.64
N GLU A 62 -9.39 0.89 4.15
CA GLU A 62 -8.33 0.31 3.34
C GLU A 62 -8.17 -1.14 3.75
N GLU A 63 -8.09 -2.02 2.75
CA GLU A 63 -7.81 -3.42 3.00
C GLU A 63 -6.64 -3.84 2.13
N PHE A 64 -5.76 -4.67 2.68
CA PHE A 64 -4.67 -5.22 1.89
C PHE A 64 -4.33 -6.63 2.31
N ILE A 65 -3.75 -7.36 1.39
CA ILE A 65 -3.22 -8.70 1.64
C ILE A 65 -1.71 -8.68 1.37
N ILE A 66 -0.95 -9.28 2.25
CA ILE A 66 0.48 -9.48 2.06
C ILE A 66 0.68 -10.63 1.08
N LEU A 67 1.18 -10.32 -0.11
CA LEU A 67 1.46 -11.33 -1.13
C LEU A 67 2.79 -12.01 -0.89
N ASP A 68 3.77 -11.27 -0.37
CA ASP A 68 5.10 -11.80 -0.10
C ASP A 68 5.81 -10.91 0.91
N GLY A 69 6.75 -11.48 1.66
CA GLY A 69 7.53 -10.74 2.64
C GLY A 69 6.76 -10.44 3.93
N GLU A 70 7.16 -9.37 4.61
CA GLU A 70 6.60 -8.96 5.89
C GLU A 70 6.46 -7.45 5.97
N LEU A 71 5.38 -6.99 6.59
CA LEU A 71 5.18 -5.58 6.90
C LEU A 71 5.03 -5.42 8.41
N ILE A 72 5.72 -4.46 9.00
CA ILE A 72 5.70 -4.20 10.45
C ILE A 72 4.95 -2.89 10.67
N ASP A 73 3.86 -2.95 11.43
CA ASP A 73 3.04 -1.78 11.70
C ASP A 73 3.61 -0.97 12.87
N TYR A 74 3.09 0.24 13.07
CA TYR A 74 3.57 1.18 14.08
C TYR A 74 3.57 0.62 15.50
N ASP A 75 2.72 -0.35 15.78
CA ASP A 75 2.58 -1.00 17.10
C ASP A 75 3.39 -2.31 17.20
N ASN A 76 4.29 -2.52 16.25
CA ASN A 76 5.16 -3.70 16.15
C ASN A 76 4.44 -5.00 15.79
N ASN A 77 3.16 -4.95 15.43
CA ASN A 77 2.51 -6.12 14.84
C ASN A 77 3.13 -6.43 13.49
N VAL A 78 3.41 -7.69 13.23
CA VAL A 78 4.02 -8.15 11.99
C VAL A 78 2.95 -8.81 11.14
N PHE A 79 2.77 -8.27 9.94
CA PHE A 79 1.87 -8.85 8.94
C PHE A 79 2.69 -9.71 8.01
N LYS A 80 2.24 -10.95 7.83
CA LYS A 80 2.96 -11.99 7.07
C LYS A 80 2.18 -12.37 5.83
N LYS A 81 2.85 -13.07 4.93
CA LYS A 81 2.25 -13.59 3.70
C LYS A 81 0.89 -14.25 3.98
N GLY A 82 -0.12 -13.80 3.27
CA GLY A 82 -1.49 -14.28 3.39
C GLY A 82 -2.35 -13.52 4.39
N ASP A 83 -1.77 -12.68 5.24
CA ASP A 83 -2.56 -11.88 6.17
C ASP A 83 -3.35 -10.81 5.41
N ILE A 84 -4.60 -10.64 5.80
CA ILE A 84 -5.49 -9.60 5.30
C ILE A 84 -5.70 -8.60 6.43
N VAL A 85 -5.38 -7.34 6.15
CA VAL A 85 -5.45 -6.27 7.15
C VAL A 85 -6.50 -5.27 6.71
N THR A 86 -7.35 -4.86 7.64
CA THR A 86 -8.38 -3.85 7.41
C THR A 86 -8.13 -2.66 8.33
N TYR A 87 -8.02 -1.47 7.74
CA TYR A 87 -7.99 -0.21 8.48
C TYR A 87 -9.31 0.51 8.31
N GLU A 88 -9.92 0.92 9.42
CA GLU A 88 -11.19 1.63 9.42
C GLU A 88 -10.96 3.13 9.20
N PRO A 89 -11.99 3.87 8.73
CA PRO A 89 -11.89 5.31 8.59
C PRO A 89 -11.48 5.99 9.90
N GLY A 90 -10.58 6.95 9.81
CA GLY A 90 -10.05 7.68 10.96
C GLY A 90 -8.82 7.08 11.57
N SER A 91 -8.44 5.86 11.20
CA SER A 91 -7.21 5.24 11.70
C SER A 91 -5.98 5.93 11.11
N LYS A 92 -4.92 6.02 11.91
CA LYS A 92 -3.64 6.64 11.51
C LYS A 92 -2.52 5.66 11.78
N HIS A 93 -1.58 5.58 10.86
CA HIS A 93 -0.41 4.73 11.06
C HIS A 93 0.74 5.07 10.11
N SER A 94 1.87 4.47 10.38
CA SER A 94 2.97 4.26 9.45
C SER A 94 3.43 2.83 9.63
N SER A 95 4.13 2.31 8.63
CA SER A 95 4.64 0.94 8.66
C SER A 95 6.00 0.89 7.98
N TYR A 96 6.73 -0.18 8.20
CA TYR A 96 8.03 -0.38 7.58
C TYR A 96 8.25 -1.86 7.33
N THR A 97 9.25 -2.17 6.53
CA THR A 97 9.63 -3.54 6.27
C THR A 97 11.13 -3.72 6.47
N LYS A 98 11.53 -4.82 7.06
CA LYS A 98 12.96 -5.16 7.19
C LYS A 98 13.44 -5.94 5.99
N LYS A 99 12.62 -6.87 5.50
CA LYS A 99 12.99 -7.83 4.46
C LYS A 99 12.44 -7.47 3.09
N GLY A 100 11.59 -6.47 3.01
CA GLY A 100 10.82 -6.16 1.82
C GLY A 100 9.48 -6.87 1.83
N CYS A 101 8.54 -6.34 1.04
CA CYS A 101 7.22 -6.95 0.92
C CYS A 101 6.54 -6.55 -0.39
N LEU A 102 5.56 -7.37 -0.76
CA LEU A 102 4.67 -7.13 -1.89
C LEU A 102 3.25 -7.19 -1.36
N ILE A 103 2.46 -6.17 -1.63
CA ILE A 103 1.15 -5.98 -1.02
C ILE A 103 0.12 -5.66 -2.09
N LEU A 104 -1.03 -6.32 -2.03
CA LEU A 104 -2.18 -5.97 -2.87
C LEU A 104 -3.14 -5.14 -2.02
N THR A 105 -3.43 -3.92 -2.46
CA THR A 105 -4.18 -2.93 -1.68
C THR A 105 -5.48 -2.55 -2.38
N PHE A 106 -6.56 -2.52 -1.61
CA PHE A 106 -7.90 -2.11 -2.05
C PHE A 106 -8.27 -0.83 -1.32
N MET A 107 -8.44 0.26 -2.06
CA MET A 107 -8.73 1.58 -1.51
C MET A 107 -10.13 2.03 -1.85
N ARG A 108 -10.81 2.65 -0.89
CA ARG A 108 -12.16 3.22 -1.07
C ARG A 108 -12.17 4.73 -0.92
N GLY A 109 -11.04 5.33 -0.63
CA GLY A 109 -10.91 6.78 -0.46
C GLY A 109 -9.46 7.18 -0.25
N ILE A 110 -9.21 8.46 -0.21
CA ILE A 110 -7.87 9.03 -0.11
C ILE A 110 -7.27 8.77 1.28
N ASN A 111 -5.98 8.43 1.30
CA ASN A 111 -5.18 8.54 2.51
C ASN A 111 -4.61 9.95 2.59
N LYS A 112 -4.66 10.56 3.77
CA LYS A 112 -4.11 11.90 4.00
C LYS A 112 -2.78 11.80 4.71
N PRO A 113 -1.71 12.43 4.19
CA PRO A 113 -0.48 12.57 4.97
C PRO A 113 -0.80 13.26 6.29
N SER A 114 -0.22 12.76 7.37
CA SER A 114 -0.42 13.30 8.71
C SER A 114 0.92 13.45 9.40
N GLU A 115 0.96 14.22 10.46
CA GLU A 115 2.16 14.42 11.24
C GLU A 115 2.04 13.70 12.58
N ILE A 116 3.15 13.13 13.00
CA ILE A 116 3.27 12.53 14.33
C ILE A 116 3.42 13.67 15.31
N LYS A 117 2.56 13.67 16.32
CA LYS A 117 2.63 14.66 17.39
C LYS A 117 3.23 14.07 18.64
#